data_2ea36b2f146f8611d7734adb0c83d590
#
_entry.id   2ea36b2f146f8611d7734adb0c83d590
#
_cell.length_a   1.000
_cell.length_b   1.000
_cell.length_c   1.000
_cell.angle_alpha   90.00
_cell.angle_beta   90.00
_cell.angle_gamma   90.00
#
_symmetry.space_group_name_H-M   'P 1'
#
loop_
_entity.id
_entity.type
_entity.pdbx_description
1 polymer ?
#
loop_
_entity_poly.entity_id
_entity_poly.type
_entity_poly.pdbx_seq_one_letter_code
_entity_poly.pdbx_strand_id
1 'polypeptide(L)'
;MTTFRLATENDDALIRTLLRGNPMPTWVDMAIEREPSFFAGKDLVGHDWAVIAEDEGDVVGMYTASVLPAHVDRRPERLGYLGGLRVNAGYRRRIRYLRDGYASIRKLAPVTGTVPWWFTVVAAENKTARRLLESGVAGLPRYHFQGDYVTFAVATSRGRRKNLWRKATADDIAHIVAFYNDYAARFQCSPVLTEDVVRRIGVEQFFLYENRGIAALWDQRSFKQIVARRYRAPLGVLRPAYNVYAALLRQIPLPREGGALDQTSIAFLALNDEEQANAGALLQDLLSHCKTRAASIGLHATHPLVPVIKKMKPLQYPARVYAVCFEGGPPPNGRPVQPEAALL
;
A
#
# COMPACT_ATOMS: atom_id res chain seq x y z
N MET A 1 -23.22 12.98 -19.91
CA MET A 1 -22.33 11.89 -20.41
C MET A 1 -21.05 11.93 -19.63
N THR A 2 -20.66 10.82 -18.99
CA THR A 2 -19.46 10.80 -18.15
C THR A 2 -18.20 10.98 -19.00
N THR A 3 -17.38 11.92 -18.61
CA THR A 3 -16.05 12.17 -19.19
C THR A 3 -14.95 11.77 -18.21
N PHE A 4 -13.78 11.39 -18.74
CA PHE A 4 -12.61 11.02 -17.95
C PHE A 4 -11.45 11.91 -18.37
N ARG A 5 -10.78 12.52 -17.41
CA ARG A 5 -9.59 13.34 -17.67
C ARG A 5 -8.53 13.17 -16.59
N LEU A 6 -7.32 13.52 -16.93
CA LEU A 6 -6.24 13.60 -15.93
C LEU A 6 -6.58 14.70 -14.93
N ALA A 7 -6.32 14.40 -13.66
CA ALA A 7 -6.41 15.38 -12.60
C ALA A 7 -5.22 16.34 -12.66
N THR A 8 -5.48 17.57 -12.32
CA THR A 8 -4.50 18.66 -12.19
C THR A 8 -4.45 19.14 -10.74
N GLU A 9 -3.50 19.99 -10.40
CA GLU A 9 -3.42 20.60 -9.06
C GLU A 9 -4.69 21.38 -8.68
N ASN A 10 -5.43 21.89 -9.66
CA ASN A 10 -6.71 22.57 -9.40
C ASN A 10 -7.79 21.61 -8.87
N ASP A 11 -7.64 20.31 -9.08
CA ASP A 11 -8.56 19.28 -8.59
C ASP A 11 -8.22 18.80 -7.18
N ASP A 12 -7.15 19.29 -6.57
CA ASP A 12 -6.61 18.80 -5.29
C ASP A 12 -7.67 18.73 -4.18
N ALA A 13 -8.32 19.85 -3.90
CA ALA A 13 -9.31 19.95 -2.84
C ALA A 13 -10.51 19.01 -3.05
N LEU A 14 -10.91 18.84 -4.32
CA LEU A 14 -12.02 17.99 -4.71
C LEU A 14 -11.68 16.52 -4.58
N ILE A 15 -10.48 16.09 -5.00
CA ILE A 15 -9.99 14.73 -4.84
C ILE A 15 -9.89 14.39 -3.35
N ARG A 16 -9.33 15.26 -2.51
CA ARG A 16 -9.25 15.06 -1.06
C ARG A 16 -10.63 14.89 -0.43
N THR A 17 -11.61 15.69 -0.88
CA THR A 17 -13.01 15.56 -0.44
C THR A 17 -13.59 14.20 -0.84
N LEU A 18 -13.35 13.75 -2.07
CA LEU A 18 -13.80 12.44 -2.55
C LEU A 18 -13.19 11.27 -1.75
N LEU A 19 -11.89 11.34 -1.46
CA LEU A 19 -11.20 10.33 -0.62
C LEU A 19 -11.81 10.27 0.78
N ARG A 20 -12.04 11.43 1.38
CA ARG A 20 -12.61 11.60 2.71
C ARG A 20 -14.06 11.08 2.80
N GLY A 21 -14.84 11.34 1.77
CA GLY A 21 -16.25 10.92 1.67
C GLY A 21 -16.48 9.45 1.30
N ASN A 22 -15.41 8.72 0.89
CA ASN A 22 -15.49 7.32 0.48
C ASN A 22 -14.57 6.42 1.32
N PRO A 23 -14.78 6.31 2.65
CA PRO A 23 -13.97 5.45 3.50
C PRO A 23 -14.19 3.98 3.16
N MET A 24 -13.23 3.15 3.50
CA MET A 24 -13.32 1.70 3.42
C MET A 24 -14.15 1.19 4.61
N PRO A 25 -15.30 0.54 4.38
CA PRO A 25 -16.19 0.09 5.45
C PRO A 25 -15.64 -1.17 6.11
N THR A 26 -15.32 -1.07 7.41
CA THR A 26 -14.97 -2.19 8.27
C THR A 26 -15.62 -1.96 9.66
N TRP A 27 -15.11 -2.58 10.72
CA TRP A 27 -15.49 -2.23 12.10
C TRP A 27 -15.14 -0.77 12.45
N VAL A 28 -14.12 -0.25 11.82
CA VAL A 28 -13.74 1.16 11.81
C VAL A 28 -13.72 1.59 10.36
N ASP A 29 -14.59 2.51 9.96
CA ASP A 29 -14.55 3.07 8.61
C ASP A 29 -13.27 3.88 8.45
N MET A 30 -12.32 3.37 7.67
CA MET A 30 -10.99 3.95 7.47
C MET A 30 -10.91 4.66 6.13
N ALA A 31 -10.36 5.88 6.13
CA ALA A 31 -10.03 6.60 4.90
C ALA A 31 -8.51 6.70 4.75
N ILE A 32 -8.02 6.50 3.53
CA ILE A 32 -6.67 6.93 3.15
C ILE A 32 -6.81 8.37 2.66
N GLU A 33 -6.19 9.29 3.38
CA GLU A 33 -6.22 10.72 3.07
C GLU A 33 -4.86 11.20 2.64
N ARG A 34 -4.85 12.31 1.90
CA ARG A 34 -3.66 12.93 1.34
C ARG A 34 -3.66 14.41 1.71
N GLU A 35 -3.29 14.69 2.97
CA GLU A 35 -3.17 16.06 3.46
C GLU A 35 -1.69 16.47 3.54
N PRO A 36 -1.34 17.74 3.27
CA PRO A 36 -2.19 18.85 2.86
C PRO A 36 -2.54 18.86 1.36
N SER A 37 -1.90 18.02 0.53
CA SER A 37 -2.15 17.92 -0.90
C SER A 37 -2.20 16.47 -1.36
N PHE A 38 -3.14 16.15 -2.25
CA PHE A 38 -3.23 14.85 -2.92
C PHE A 38 -1.97 14.54 -3.71
N PHE A 39 -1.36 15.55 -4.31
CA PHE A 39 -0.18 15.42 -5.16
C PHE A 39 1.14 15.37 -4.36
N ALA A 40 1.12 15.60 -3.05
CA ALA A 40 2.29 15.41 -2.20
C ALA A 40 2.69 13.93 -2.19
N GLY A 41 3.98 13.67 -2.40
CA GLY A 41 4.51 12.30 -2.50
C GLY A 41 4.23 11.60 -3.84
N LYS A 42 3.74 12.33 -4.84
CA LYS A 42 3.61 11.86 -6.22
C LYS A 42 4.99 11.57 -6.83
N ASP A 43 5.04 10.59 -7.74
CA ASP A 43 6.24 10.22 -8.52
C ASP A 43 7.47 9.85 -7.66
N LEU A 44 7.26 9.38 -6.43
CA LEU A 44 8.35 8.93 -5.57
C LEU A 44 9.05 7.68 -6.12
N VAL A 45 8.25 6.73 -6.63
CA VAL A 45 8.75 5.51 -7.27
C VAL A 45 7.96 5.31 -8.56
N GLY A 46 8.52 5.73 -9.68
CA GLY A 46 7.83 5.65 -10.97
C GLY A 46 7.00 6.89 -11.28
N HIS A 47 5.94 6.73 -12.04
CA HIS A 47 5.04 7.79 -12.50
C HIS A 47 3.61 7.52 -12.06
N ASP A 48 2.99 8.51 -11.42
CA ASP A 48 1.64 8.44 -10.88
C ASP A 48 0.67 9.35 -11.64
N TRP A 49 -0.51 8.83 -11.96
CA TRP A 49 -1.63 9.60 -12.52
C TRP A 49 -2.87 9.43 -11.66
N ALA A 50 -3.60 10.51 -11.48
CA ALA A 50 -4.97 10.46 -11.02
C ALA A 50 -5.88 10.80 -12.21
N VAL A 51 -6.95 10.05 -12.35
CA VAL A 51 -8.00 10.29 -13.33
C VAL A 51 -9.30 10.53 -12.59
N ILE A 52 -9.99 11.60 -12.93
CA ILE A 52 -11.31 11.92 -12.39
C ILE A 52 -12.37 11.64 -13.46
N ALA A 53 -13.52 11.18 -12.98
CA ALA A 53 -14.72 10.97 -13.76
C ALA A 53 -15.72 12.07 -13.46
N GLU A 54 -16.18 12.78 -14.47
CA GLU A 54 -17.15 13.88 -14.37
C GLU A 54 -18.43 13.52 -15.10
N ASP A 55 -19.57 13.85 -14.52
CA ASP A 55 -20.90 13.72 -15.12
C ASP A 55 -21.68 15.00 -14.83
N GLU A 56 -22.15 15.68 -15.90
CA GLU A 56 -22.89 16.97 -15.80
C GLU A 56 -22.15 18.06 -14.99
N GLY A 57 -20.81 18.04 -15.02
CA GLY A 57 -19.96 19.00 -14.30
C GLY A 57 -19.56 18.60 -12.88
N ASP A 58 -20.16 17.55 -12.34
CA ASP A 58 -19.82 17.02 -11.01
C ASP A 58 -18.79 15.90 -11.10
N VAL A 59 -17.83 15.88 -10.18
CA VAL A 59 -16.91 14.73 -10.04
C VAL A 59 -17.61 13.59 -9.33
N VAL A 60 -17.78 12.50 -10.06
CA VAL A 60 -18.53 11.31 -9.62
C VAL A 60 -17.65 10.14 -9.24
N GLY A 61 -16.36 10.21 -9.53
CA GLY A 61 -15.42 9.17 -9.17
C GLY A 61 -13.98 9.51 -9.55
N MET A 62 -13.07 8.65 -9.11
CA MET A 62 -11.65 8.71 -9.46
C MET A 62 -11.02 7.34 -9.43
N TYR A 63 -9.87 7.21 -10.08
CA TYR A 63 -8.92 6.13 -9.86
C TYR A 63 -7.49 6.68 -9.98
N THR A 64 -6.53 5.92 -9.46
CA THR A 64 -5.11 6.18 -9.68
C THR A 64 -4.50 5.09 -10.54
N ALA A 65 -3.57 5.47 -11.37
CA ALA A 65 -2.74 4.57 -12.16
C ALA A 65 -1.28 4.98 -11.97
N SER A 66 -0.42 4.00 -11.78
CA SER A 66 1.02 4.21 -11.63
C SER A 66 1.77 3.27 -12.56
N VAL A 67 2.90 3.71 -13.10
CA VAL A 67 3.88 2.84 -13.76
C VAL A 67 5.18 2.97 -13.00
N LEU A 68 5.61 1.88 -12.41
CA LEU A 68 6.80 1.84 -11.57
C LEU A 68 7.78 0.76 -12.06
N PRO A 69 9.08 0.96 -11.87
CA PRO A 69 10.06 -0.10 -12.06
C PRO A 69 9.83 -1.16 -10.97
N ALA A 70 9.57 -2.40 -11.38
CA ALA A 70 9.32 -3.52 -10.47
C ALA A 70 9.94 -4.81 -11.01
N HIS A 71 10.19 -5.76 -10.14
CA HIS A 71 10.67 -7.07 -10.53
C HIS A 71 9.52 -7.90 -11.10
N VAL A 72 9.70 -8.36 -12.34
CA VAL A 72 8.85 -9.30 -13.04
C VAL A 72 9.76 -10.40 -13.59
N ASP A 73 9.50 -11.64 -13.18
CA ASP A 73 10.33 -12.81 -13.56
C ASP A 73 11.84 -12.60 -13.31
N ARG A 74 12.16 -12.01 -12.16
CA ARG A 74 13.51 -11.65 -11.69
C ARG A 74 14.19 -10.52 -12.46
N ARG A 75 13.49 -9.83 -13.34
CA ARG A 75 14.03 -8.72 -14.14
C ARG A 75 13.35 -7.43 -13.76
N PRO A 76 14.08 -6.32 -13.75
CA PRO A 76 13.48 -5.00 -13.68
C PRO A 76 12.64 -4.73 -14.92
N GLU A 77 11.35 -4.48 -14.72
CA GLU A 77 10.38 -4.18 -15.79
C GLU A 77 9.53 -2.98 -15.41
N ARG A 78 8.89 -2.36 -16.38
CA ARG A 78 7.89 -1.34 -16.15
C ARG A 78 6.54 -2.00 -15.89
N LEU A 79 6.05 -1.93 -14.67
CA LEU A 79 4.82 -2.58 -14.24
C LEU A 79 3.77 -1.54 -13.88
N GLY A 80 2.55 -1.73 -14.37
CA GLY A 80 1.41 -0.87 -14.01
C GLY A 80 0.76 -1.28 -12.70
N TYR A 81 0.35 -0.31 -11.91
CA TYR A 81 -0.48 -0.47 -10.72
C TYR A 81 -1.78 0.32 -10.84
N LEU A 82 -2.90 -0.30 -10.51
CA LEU A 82 -4.21 0.36 -10.42
C LEU A 82 -4.64 0.44 -8.96
N GLY A 83 -4.92 1.65 -8.51
CA GLY A 83 -5.32 1.92 -7.14
C GLY A 83 -6.36 3.01 -7.03
N GLY A 84 -6.67 3.41 -5.81
CA GLY A 84 -7.43 4.62 -5.52
C GLY A 84 -8.85 4.69 -6.08
N LEU A 85 -9.43 3.59 -6.59
CA LEU A 85 -10.77 3.62 -7.17
C LEU A 85 -11.81 4.07 -6.14
N ARG A 86 -12.44 5.19 -6.42
CA ARG A 86 -13.55 5.74 -5.65
C ARG A 86 -14.67 6.13 -6.61
N VAL A 87 -15.88 5.72 -6.26
CA VAL A 87 -17.10 6.03 -7.03
C VAL A 87 -18.17 6.48 -6.07
N ASN A 88 -18.79 7.61 -6.34
CA ASN A 88 -19.91 8.11 -5.54
C ASN A 88 -21.07 7.12 -5.53
N ALA A 89 -21.80 7.06 -4.41
CA ALA A 89 -22.79 6.02 -4.13
C ALA A 89 -23.83 5.85 -5.25
N GLY A 90 -24.33 6.95 -5.83
CA GLY A 90 -25.31 6.95 -6.92
C GLY A 90 -24.82 6.31 -8.22
N TYR A 91 -23.49 6.18 -8.39
CA TYR A 91 -22.88 5.69 -9.65
C TYR A 91 -22.33 4.26 -9.52
N ARG A 92 -22.22 3.71 -8.31
CA ARG A 92 -21.57 2.39 -8.04
C ARG A 92 -22.22 1.21 -8.75
N ARG A 93 -23.50 1.29 -9.10
CA ARG A 93 -24.26 0.19 -9.72
C ARG A 93 -24.26 0.25 -11.26
N ARG A 94 -23.67 1.25 -11.86
CA ARG A 94 -23.69 1.45 -13.31
C ARG A 94 -22.41 0.87 -13.93
N ILE A 95 -22.47 -0.36 -14.41
CA ILE A 95 -21.32 -1.07 -15.02
C ILE A 95 -20.67 -0.29 -16.18
N ARG A 96 -21.46 0.54 -16.86
CA ARG A 96 -20.96 1.41 -17.95
C ARG A 96 -19.85 2.33 -17.45
N TYR A 97 -19.98 2.96 -16.28
CA TYR A 97 -18.93 3.83 -15.74
C TYR A 97 -17.62 3.13 -15.51
N LEU A 98 -17.67 1.86 -15.07
CA LEU A 98 -16.45 1.06 -14.91
C LEU A 98 -15.81 0.73 -16.25
N ARG A 99 -16.62 0.32 -17.26
CA ARG A 99 -16.11 0.06 -18.61
C ARG A 99 -15.45 1.31 -19.22
N ASP A 100 -16.12 2.46 -19.14
CA ASP A 100 -15.60 3.72 -19.66
C ASP A 100 -14.32 4.13 -18.89
N GLY A 101 -14.28 3.91 -17.57
CA GLY A 101 -13.11 4.11 -16.73
C GLY A 101 -11.91 3.25 -17.16
N TYR A 102 -12.11 1.95 -17.37
CA TYR A 102 -11.02 1.08 -17.86
C TYR A 102 -10.58 1.43 -19.28
N ALA A 103 -11.51 1.79 -20.16
CA ALA A 103 -11.18 2.26 -21.51
C ALA A 103 -10.37 3.56 -21.48
N SER A 104 -10.60 4.42 -20.48
CA SER A 104 -9.86 5.69 -20.33
C SER A 104 -8.39 5.48 -19.92
N ILE A 105 -8.07 4.42 -19.18
CA ILE A 105 -6.69 4.12 -18.77
C ILE A 105 -5.75 4.08 -19.97
N ARG A 106 -6.15 3.38 -21.05
CA ARG A 106 -5.35 3.25 -22.27
C ARG A 106 -5.15 4.57 -23.02
N LYS A 107 -6.10 5.48 -22.88
CA LYS A 107 -6.07 6.78 -23.56
C LYS A 107 -5.29 7.82 -22.78
N LEU A 108 -5.36 7.77 -21.46
CA LEU A 108 -4.86 8.81 -20.57
C LEU A 108 -3.53 8.48 -19.91
N ALA A 109 -3.28 7.19 -19.61
CA ALA A 109 -2.01 6.77 -19.02
C ALA A 109 -1.04 6.30 -20.11
N PRO A 110 0.21 6.77 -20.14
CA PRO A 110 1.22 6.29 -21.08
C PRO A 110 1.66 4.86 -20.69
N VAL A 111 0.93 3.89 -21.20
CA VAL A 111 1.13 2.45 -20.97
C VAL A 111 2.22 1.85 -21.85
N THR A 112 2.83 2.64 -22.76
CA THR A 112 3.88 2.19 -23.66
C THR A 112 5.08 1.62 -22.90
N GLY A 113 5.52 0.41 -23.28
CA GLY A 113 6.68 -0.25 -22.69
C GLY A 113 6.43 -0.86 -21.31
N THR A 114 5.18 -1.03 -20.89
CA THR A 114 4.84 -1.85 -19.71
C THR A 114 4.68 -3.31 -20.10
N VAL A 115 4.82 -4.20 -19.11
CA VAL A 115 4.41 -5.60 -19.28
C VAL A 115 2.91 -5.69 -19.61
N PRO A 116 2.43 -6.79 -20.26
CA PRO A 116 1.06 -6.89 -20.79
C PRO A 116 -0.02 -7.00 -19.70
N TRP A 117 0.36 -7.03 -18.44
CA TRP A 117 -0.54 -7.07 -17.30
C TRP A 117 -0.13 -6.02 -16.26
N TRP A 118 -1.11 -5.55 -15.51
CA TRP A 118 -0.91 -4.63 -14.39
C TRP A 118 -1.30 -5.34 -13.10
N PHE A 119 -1.05 -4.75 -11.94
CA PHE A 119 -1.54 -5.33 -10.70
C PHE A 119 -2.43 -4.35 -9.93
N THR A 120 -3.22 -4.90 -9.01
CA THR A 120 -4.01 -4.15 -8.04
C THR A 120 -4.11 -4.93 -6.74
N VAL A 121 -4.35 -4.21 -5.66
CA VAL A 121 -4.57 -4.79 -4.33
C VAL A 121 -5.96 -4.40 -3.86
N VAL A 122 -6.81 -5.39 -3.60
CA VAL A 122 -8.21 -5.20 -3.20
C VAL A 122 -8.42 -5.75 -1.80
N ALA A 123 -9.00 -4.93 -0.91
CA ALA A 123 -9.34 -5.38 0.44
C ALA A 123 -10.19 -6.67 0.41
N ALA A 124 -9.81 -7.68 1.20
CA ALA A 124 -10.49 -8.99 1.19
C ALA A 124 -11.98 -8.89 1.57
N GLU A 125 -12.33 -7.92 2.41
CA GLU A 125 -13.70 -7.67 2.84
C GLU A 125 -14.57 -6.97 1.78
N ASN A 126 -13.96 -6.38 0.75
CA ASN A 126 -14.69 -5.74 -0.35
C ASN A 126 -15.25 -6.79 -1.32
N LYS A 127 -16.16 -7.62 -0.80
CA LYS A 127 -16.79 -8.73 -1.55
C LYS A 127 -17.50 -8.25 -2.82
N THR A 128 -18.08 -7.05 -2.79
CA THR A 128 -18.83 -6.50 -3.94
C THR A 128 -17.86 -6.19 -5.10
N ALA A 129 -16.77 -5.48 -4.83
CA ALA A 129 -15.77 -5.19 -5.86
C ALA A 129 -15.15 -6.51 -6.38
N ARG A 130 -14.75 -7.41 -5.49
CA ARG A 130 -14.16 -8.69 -5.88
C ARG A 130 -15.06 -9.51 -6.80
N ARG A 131 -16.34 -9.70 -6.43
CA ARG A 131 -17.31 -10.43 -7.29
C ARG A 131 -17.41 -9.83 -8.67
N LEU A 132 -17.44 -8.49 -8.76
CA LEU A 132 -17.53 -7.80 -10.03
C LEU A 132 -16.24 -7.99 -10.87
N LEU A 133 -15.07 -7.83 -10.25
CA LEU A 133 -13.78 -7.94 -10.92
C LEU A 133 -13.47 -9.39 -11.36
N GLU A 134 -13.85 -10.37 -10.54
CA GLU A 134 -13.66 -11.79 -10.79
C GLU A 134 -14.69 -12.37 -11.79
N SER A 135 -15.79 -11.64 -12.07
CA SER A 135 -16.92 -12.15 -12.87
C SER A 135 -16.67 -12.21 -14.38
N GLY A 136 -15.58 -11.63 -14.88
CA GLY A 136 -15.26 -11.66 -16.31
C GLY A 136 -16.25 -10.90 -17.21
N VAL A 137 -16.94 -9.89 -16.67
CA VAL A 137 -17.93 -9.10 -17.45
C VAL A 137 -17.27 -8.48 -18.67
N ALA A 138 -17.91 -8.65 -19.83
CA ALA A 138 -17.43 -8.12 -21.11
C ALA A 138 -17.17 -6.60 -21.04
N GLY A 139 -16.02 -6.17 -21.56
CA GLY A 139 -15.57 -4.77 -21.55
C GLY A 139 -14.84 -4.34 -20.29
N LEU A 140 -14.65 -5.25 -19.32
CA LEU A 140 -13.70 -5.08 -18.22
C LEU A 140 -12.45 -5.92 -18.47
N PRO A 141 -11.27 -5.52 -17.95
CA PRO A 141 -10.09 -6.35 -17.99
C PRO A 141 -10.30 -7.62 -17.18
N ARG A 142 -9.53 -8.66 -17.49
CA ARG A 142 -9.55 -9.90 -16.72
C ARG A 142 -8.69 -9.78 -15.48
N TYR A 143 -9.25 -10.19 -14.34
CA TYR A 143 -8.59 -10.20 -13.05
C TYR A 143 -8.19 -11.61 -12.68
N HIS A 144 -6.89 -11.85 -12.55
CA HIS A 144 -6.34 -13.14 -12.15
C HIS A 144 -5.78 -13.03 -10.73
N PHE A 145 -6.34 -13.79 -9.80
CA PHE A 145 -5.87 -13.86 -8.43
C PHE A 145 -4.42 -14.34 -8.37
N GLN A 146 -3.57 -13.59 -7.68
CA GLN A 146 -2.14 -13.85 -7.54
C GLN A 146 -1.74 -14.27 -6.12
N GLY A 147 -2.58 -14.04 -5.13
CA GLY A 147 -2.34 -14.43 -3.76
C GLY A 147 -2.99 -13.53 -2.73
N ASP A 148 -3.11 -14.06 -1.52
CA ASP A 148 -3.54 -13.29 -0.38
C ASP A 148 -2.37 -12.44 0.15
N TYR A 149 -2.69 -11.22 0.54
CA TYR A 149 -1.76 -10.22 1.04
C TYR A 149 -2.29 -9.66 2.36
N VAL A 150 -1.43 -9.45 3.32
CA VAL A 150 -1.85 -8.93 4.62
C VAL A 150 -0.98 -7.74 5.02
N THR A 151 -1.61 -6.60 5.28
CA THR A 151 -0.94 -5.50 5.97
C THR A 151 -1.12 -5.70 7.47
N PHE A 152 -0.01 -5.83 8.17
CA PHE A 152 0.06 -5.94 9.63
C PHE A 152 0.36 -4.58 10.23
N ALA A 153 -0.37 -4.19 11.26
CA ALA A 153 0.00 -3.05 12.10
C ALA A 153 0.39 -3.58 13.49
N VAL A 154 1.64 -3.34 13.88
CA VAL A 154 2.24 -3.79 15.15
C VAL A 154 2.42 -2.60 16.07
N ALA A 155 2.08 -2.75 17.35
CA ALA A 155 2.33 -1.72 18.36
C ALA A 155 3.85 -1.55 18.58
N THR A 156 4.35 -0.34 18.44
CA THR A 156 5.80 -0.06 18.62
C THR A 156 6.24 -0.19 20.07
N SER A 157 5.31 -0.10 21.03
CA SER A 157 5.55 -0.43 22.44
C SER A 157 6.02 -1.88 22.69
N ARG A 158 5.89 -2.77 21.70
CA ARG A 158 6.46 -4.13 21.73
C ARG A 158 7.93 -4.17 21.31
N GLY A 159 8.46 -3.06 20.82
CA GLY A 159 9.87 -2.91 20.51
C GLY A 159 10.75 -3.11 21.75
N ARG A 160 11.92 -3.70 21.53
CA ARG A 160 12.96 -3.89 22.56
C ARG A 160 14.30 -3.57 21.95
N ARG A 161 14.94 -2.53 22.44
CA ARG A 161 16.26 -2.10 21.98
C ARG A 161 17.28 -3.22 22.22
N LYS A 162 17.96 -3.61 21.16
CA LYS A 162 19.02 -4.64 21.19
C LYS A 162 20.27 -4.17 20.46
N ASN A 163 20.22 -2.98 19.84
CA ASN A 163 21.29 -2.36 19.04
C ASN A 163 21.77 -3.26 17.88
N LEU A 164 20.82 -3.97 17.27
CA LEU A 164 21.09 -4.80 16.08
C LEU A 164 21.09 -3.96 14.80
N TRP A 165 20.17 -3.00 14.72
CA TRP A 165 20.07 -2.10 13.59
C TRP A 165 20.82 -0.79 13.83
N ARG A 166 21.60 -0.38 12.85
CA ARG A 166 22.15 0.97 12.77
C ARG A 166 21.44 1.80 11.72
N LYS A 167 21.40 3.11 11.89
CA LYS A 167 20.94 4.00 10.84
C LYS A 167 21.90 4.01 9.67
N ALA A 168 21.35 4.13 8.47
CA ALA A 168 22.12 4.30 7.25
C ALA A 168 22.70 5.71 7.14
N THR A 169 23.80 5.81 6.41
CA THR A 169 24.47 7.04 6.00
C THR A 169 24.49 7.13 4.47
N ALA A 170 24.97 8.23 3.93
CA ALA A 170 25.10 8.40 2.47
C ALA A 170 25.97 7.32 1.81
N ASP A 171 26.99 6.84 2.51
CA ASP A 171 27.92 5.81 2.03
C ASP A 171 27.26 4.43 1.89
N ASP A 172 26.13 4.22 2.56
CA ASP A 172 25.40 2.95 2.53
C ASP A 172 24.44 2.83 1.34
N ILE A 173 24.18 3.90 0.60
CA ILE A 173 23.12 3.94 -0.44
C ILE A 173 23.30 2.83 -1.47
N ALA A 174 24.52 2.67 -2.01
CA ALA A 174 24.80 1.64 -3.01
C ALA A 174 24.54 0.22 -2.47
N HIS A 175 24.95 -0.02 -1.21
CA HIS A 175 24.70 -1.31 -0.54
C HIS A 175 23.21 -1.56 -0.33
N ILE A 176 22.44 -0.57 0.14
CA ILE A 176 20.99 -0.67 0.32
C ILE A 176 20.30 -1.07 -0.98
N VAL A 177 20.66 -0.38 -2.08
CA VAL A 177 20.08 -0.64 -3.41
C VAL A 177 20.41 -2.05 -3.89
N ALA A 178 21.67 -2.45 -3.82
CA ALA A 178 22.10 -3.77 -4.26
C ALA A 178 21.43 -4.88 -3.45
N PHE A 179 21.48 -4.79 -2.11
CA PHE A 179 20.94 -5.80 -1.22
C PHE A 179 19.42 -5.96 -1.38
N TYR A 180 18.69 -4.83 -1.42
CA TYR A 180 17.25 -4.89 -1.60
C TYR A 180 16.85 -5.52 -2.94
N ASN A 181 17.46 -5.08 -4.04
CA ASN A 181 17.08 -5.56 -5.36
C ASN A 181 17.39 -7.05 -5.56
N ASP A 182 18.48 -7.56 -5.00
CA ASP A 182 18.77 -9.00 -5.00
C ASP A 182 17.69 -9.80 -4.27
N TYR A 183 17.28 -9.32 -3.10
CA TYR A 183 16.19 -9.92 -2.34
C TYR A 183 14.85 -9.80 -3.07
N ALA A 184 14.50 -8.61 -3.55
CA ALA A 184 13.23 -8.29 -4.17
C ALA A 184 13.00 -9.03 -5.51
N ALA A 185 14.08 -9.35 -6.25
CA ALA A 185 14.02 -10.12 -7.48
C ALA A 185 13.44 -11.53 -7.31
N ARG A 186 13.32 -12.03 -6.09
CA ARG A 186 12.70 -13.33 -5.78
C ARG A 186 11.17 -13.29 -5.95
N PHE A 187 10.56 -12.11 -5.92
CA PHE A 187 9.12 -11.89 -5.89
C PHE A 187 8.63 -11.13 -7.12
N GLN A 188 7.39 -11.36 -7.50
CA GLN A 188 6.70 -10.53 -8.49
C GLN A 188 6.19 -9.24 -7.84
N CYS A 189 6.11 -8.17 -8.60
CA CYS A 189 5.58 -6.86 -8.19
C CYS A 189 6.38 -6.13 -7.11
N SER A 190 7.53 -6.65 -6.68
CA SER A 190 8.40 -5.91 -5.77
C SER A 190 9.02 -4.72 -6.50
N PRO A 191 8.98 -3.50 -5.95
CA PRO A 191 9.57 -2.34 -6.63
C PRO A 191 11.08 -2.51 -6.78
N VAL A 192 11.64 -1.92 -7.84
CA VAL A 192 13.08 -1.76 -7.99
C VAL A 192 13.49 -0.52 -7.22
N LEU A 193 14.37 -0.68 -6.24
CA LEU A 193 14.93 0.42 -5.49
C LEU A 193 16.10 1.03 -6.26
N THR A 194 16.14 2.35 -6.33
CA THR A 194 17.24 3.11 -6.94
C THR A 194 17.85 4.05 -5.91
N GLU A 195 19.06 4.51 -6.15
CA GLU A 195 19.71 5.50 -5.28
C GLU A 195 18.88 6.79 -5.16
N ASP A 196 18.26 7.23 -6.26
CA ASP A 196 17.39 8.40 -6.27
C ASP A 196 16.19 8.21 -5.35
N VAL A 197 15.55 7.05 -5.37
CA VAL A 197 14.43 6.72 -4.46
C VAL A 197 14.90 6.71 -3.00
N VAL A 198 16.07 6.14 -2.70
CA VAL A 198 16.63 6.17 -1.33
C VAL A 198 16.85 7.60 -0.86
N ARG A 199 17.41 8.47 -1.72
CA ARG A 199 17.63 9.89 -1.40
C ARG A 199 16.32 10.66 -1.22
N ARG A 200 15.31 10.40 -2.04
CA ARG A 200 13.98 11.05 -1.92
C ARG A 200 13.22 10.63 -0.67
N ILE A 201 13.32 9.37 -0.27
CA ILE A 201 12.74 8.89 1.00
C ILE A 201 13.51 9.49 2.19
N GLY A 202 14.81 9.70 2.05
CA GLY A 202 15.74 10.11 3.10
C GLY A 202 16.54 8.91 3.61
N VAL A 203 17.85 8.94 3.40
CA VAL A 203 18.73 7.83 3.80
C VAL A 203 18.68 7.54 5.30
N GLU A 204 18.43 8.57 6.12
CA GLU A 204 18.31 8.48 7.57
C GLU A 204 17.06 7.68 8.03
N GLN A 205 16.13 7.38 7.14
CA GLN A 205 14.99 6.50 7.39
C GLN A 205 15.33 5.02 7.17
N PHE A 206 16.46 4.74 6.53
CA PHE A 206 16.94 3.37 6.33
C PHE A 206 17.80 2.90 7.51
N PHE A 207 17.72 1.59 7.72
CA PHE A 207 18.44 0.88 8.76
C PHE A 207 19.13 -0.34 8.16
N LEU A 208 20.32 -0.63 8.65
CA LEU A 208 21.10 -1.80 8.26
C LEU A 208 21.35 -2.69 9.47
N TYR A 209 21.22 -3.99 9.24
CA TYR A 209 21.68 -5.03 10.14
C TYR A 209 22.88 -5.72 9.49
N GLU A 210 24.09 -5.27 9.84
CA GLU A 210 25.33 -5.71 9.21
C GLU A 210 25.21 -5.71 7.66
N ASN A 211 25.69 -6.80 7.01
CA ASN A 211 25.46 -7.08 5.59
C ASN A 211 24.35 -8.13 5.38
N ARG A 212 23.40 -8.25 6.33
CA ARG A 212 22.42 -9.33 6.40
C ARG A 212 20.97 -8.86 6.36
N GLY A 213 20.75 -7.57 6.48
CA GLY A 213 19.40 -7.02 6.43
C GLY A 213 19.34 -5.52 6.24
N ILE A 214 18.28 -5.10 5.57
CA ILE A 214 17.92 -3.68 5.42
C ILE A 214 16.43 -3.50 5.71
N ALA A 215 16.05 -2.32 6.15
CA ALA A 215 14.65 -1.88 6.28
C ALA A 215 14.59 -0.35 6.25
N ALA A 216 13.49 0.20 5.78
CA ALA A 216 13.17 1.61 5.97
C ALA A 216 12.04 1.76 7.01
N LEU A 217 12.20 2.70 7.93
CA LEU A 217 11.13 3.19 8.79
C LEU A 217 10.60 4.49 8.18
N TRP A 218 9.70 4.34 7.21
CA TRP A 218 9.23 5.44 6.39
C TRP A 218 8.00 6.11 6.99
N ASP A 219 8.21 7.31 7.53
CA ASP A 219 7.12 8.14 8.05
C ASP A 219 6.47 8.93 6.91
N GLN A 220 5.29 8.49 6.48
CA GLN A 220 4.53 9.08 5.38
C GLN A 220 3.44 10.06 5.86
N ARG A 221 3.31 10.33 7.16
CA ARG A 221 2.20 11.11 7.73
C ARG A 221 2.12 12.56 7.22
N SER A 222 3.20 13.08 6.68
CA SER A 222 3.21 14.42 6.06
C SER A 222 2.44 14.51 4.73
N PHE A 223 2.12 13.35 4.08
CA PHE A 223 1.42 13.33 2.79
C PHE A 223 0.43 12.16 2.62
N LYS A 224 0.44 11.16 3.49
CA LYS A 224 -0.45 9.99 3.45
C LYS A 224 -0.87 9.61 4.86
N GLN A 225 -2.15 9.74 5.16
CA GLN A 225 -2.70 9.44 6.48
C GLN A 225 -3.77 8.36 6.37
N ILE A 226 -3.83 7.47 7.36
CA ILE A 226 -4.94 6.55 7.56
C ILE A 226 -5.80 7.11 8.68
N VAL A 227 -7.01 7.56 8.34
CA VAL A 227 -7.92 8.29 9.25
C VAL A 227 -9.10 7.41 9.64
N ALA A 228 -9.38 7.30 10.93
CA ALA A 228 -10.58 6.64 11.44
C ALA A 228 -11.77 7.60 11.30
N ARG A 229 -12.67 7.34 10.34
CA ARG A 229 -13.81 8.24 10.05
C ARG A 229 -15.02 7.96 10.92
N ARG A 230 -15.27 6.70 11.24
CA ARG A 230 -16.40 6.30 12.07
C ARG A 230 -16.14 4.95 12.73
N TYR A 231 -16.55 4.82 13.96
CA TYR A 231 -16.58 3.55 14.66
C TYR A 231 -18.01 2.98 14.64
N ARG A 232 -18.17 1.71 14.29
CA ARG A 232 -19.46 1.04 14.40
C ARG A 232 -19.74 0.66 15.86
N ALA A 233 -20.99 0.72 16.26
CA ALA A 233 -21.41 0.23 17.57
C ALA A 233 -21.11 -1.28 17.71
N PRO A 234 -20.65 -1.77 18.87
CA PRO A 234 -20.44 -1.02 20.12
C PRO A 234 -19.03 -0.37 20.25
N LEU A 235 -18.13 -0.55 19.26
CA LEU A 235 -16.73 -0.16 19.37
C LEU A 235 -16.53 1.34 19.63
N GLY A 236 -17.39 2.21 19.06
CA GLY A 236 -17.30 3.65 19.29
C GLY A 236 -17.46 4.03 20.77
N VAL A 237 -18.44 3.44 21.44
CA VAL A 237 -18.70 3.64 22.87
C VAL A 237 -17.61 3.02 23.74
N LEU A 238 -17.11 1.85 23.36
CA LEU A 238 -16.09 1.10 24.10
C LEU A 238 -14.67 1.61 23.86
N ARG A 239 -14.45 2.51 22.91
CA ARG A 239 -13.14 3.02 22.56
C ARG A 239 -12.29 3.54 23.75
N PRO A 240 -12.84 4.34 24.69
CA PRO A 240 -12.04 4.79 25.84
C PRO A 240 -11.57 3.61 26.71
N ALA A 241 -12.44 2.67 27.01
CA ALA A 241 -12.08 1.47 27.77
C ALA A 241 -11.06 0.60 27.02
N TYR A 242 -11.25 0.43 25.69
CA TYR A 242 -10.26 -0.24 24.85
C TYR A 242 -8.89 0.45 24.92
N ASN A 243 -8.84 1.78 24.92
CA ASN A 243 -7.56 2.50 24.94
C ASN A 243 -6.82 2.34 26.30
N VAL A 244 -7.55 2.21 27.40
CA VAL A 244 -6.96 1.81 28.70
C VAL A 244 -6.38 0.41 28.61
N TYR A 245 -7.16 -0.56 28.09
CA TYR A 245 -6.69 -1.91 27.85
C TYR A 245 -5.47 -1.94 26.90
N ALA A 246 -5.50 -1.15 25.83
CA ALA A 246 -4.41 -1.07 24.87
C ALA A 246 -3.13 -0.54 25.51
N ALA A 247 -3.22 0.42 26.40
CA ALA A 247 -2.07 0.94 27.15
C ALA A 247 -1.47 -0.12 28.07
N LEU A 248 -2.30 -0.87 28.82
CA LEU A 248 -1.85 -1.94 29.71
C LEU A 248 -1.21 -3.12 28.99
N LEU A 249 -1.79 -3.53 27.84
CA LEU A 249 -1.34 -4.69 27.07
C LEU A 249 -0.43 -4.37 25.89
N ARG A 250 0.07 -3.14 25.81
CA ARG A 250 0.96 -2.68 24.74
C ARG A 250 0.38 -2.94 23.34
N GLN A 251 -0.90 -2.55 23.17
CA GLN A 251 -1.61 -2.59 21.89
C GLN A 251 -1.65 -1.20 21.23
N ILE A 252 -2.11 -1.15 19.98
CA ILE A 252 -2.28 0.09 19.25
C ILE A 252 -3.53 0.80 19.80
N PRO A 253 -3.45 2.04 20.29
CA PRO A 253 -4.62 2.79 20.69
C PRO A 253 -5.44 3.22 19.47
N LEU A 254 -6.76 3.21 19.62
CA LEU A 254 -7.69 3.70 18.59
C LEU A 254 -7.76 5.24 18.64
N PRO A 255 -7.51 5.94 17.53
CA PRO A 255 -7.62 7.40 17.48
C PRO A 255 -9.08 7.84 17.69
N ARG A 256 -9.33 9.11 17.94
CA ARG A 256 -10.68 9.68 17.88
C ARG A 256 -11.22 9.64 16.46
N GLU A 257 -12.54 9.71 16.28
CA GLU A 257 -13.12 9.92 14.95
C GLU A 257 -12.55 11.18 14.31
N GLY A 258 -12.21 11.09 13.03
CA GLY A 258 -11.48 12.12 12.31
C GLY A 258 -9.98 12.17 12.62
N GLY A 259 -9.48 11.34 13.54
CA GLY A 259 -8.05 11.29 13.88
C GLY A 259 -7.28 10.31 13.00
N ALA A 260 -6.06 10.69 12.64
CA ALA A 260 -5.14 9.83 11.91
C ALA A 260 -4.50 8.78 12.84
N LEU A 261 -4.21 7.60 12.30
CA LEU A 261 -3.36 6.62 12.95
C LEU A 261 -1.93 7.16 13.04
N ASP A 262 -1.36 7.08 14.23
CA ASP A 262 0.03 7.43 14.49
C ASP A 262 0.92 6.24 14.14
N GLN A 263 1.30 6.14 12.85
CA GLN A 263 2.03 4.98 12.30
C GLN A 263 3.18 5.35 11.37
N THR A 264 4.17 4.48 11.34
CA THR A 264 5.30 4.47 10.38
C THR A 264 5.20 3.20 9.53
N SER A 265 5.56 3.27 8.26
CA SER A 265 5.66 2.07 7.42
C SER A 265 7.04 1.43 7.55
N ILE A 266 7.10 0.13 7.84
CA ILE A 266 8.30 -0.69 7.63
C ILE A 266 8.27 -1.04 6.14
N ALA A 267 9.10 -0.37 5.36
CA ALA A 267 9.18 -0.52 3.92
C ALA A 267 10.53 -1.12 3.51
N PHE A 268 10.59 -1.72 2.33
CA PHE A 268 11.81 -2.27 1.76
C PHE A 268 12.55 -3.23 2.71
N LEU A 269 11.81 -3.97 3.55
CA LEU A 269 12.41 -4.94 4.45
C LEU A 269 12.95 -6.14 3.66
N ALA A 270 14.24 -6.35 3.75
CA ALA A 270 14.94 -7.50 3.20
C ALA A 270 15.87 -8.10 4.26
N LEU A 271 15.82 -9.42 4.41
CA LEU A 271 16.67 -10.18 5.34
C LEU A 271 17.25 -11.39 4.61
N ASN A 272 18.48 -11.73 4.88
CA ASN A 272 19.05 -13.00 4.43
C ASN A 272 18.25 -14.19 5.00
N ASP A 273 18.20 -15.29 4.26
CA ASP A 273 17.41 -16.47 4.65
C ASP A 273 17.86 -17.07 5.98
N GLU A 274 19.15 -16.96 6.28
CA GLU A 274 19.76 -17.42 7.55
C GLU A 274 19.23 -16.65 8.78
N GLU A 275 18.73 -15.42 8.58
CA GLU A 275 18.25 -14.56 9.66
C GLU A 275 16.77 -14.81 10.02
N GLN A 276 16.10 -15.77 9.40
CA GLN A 276 14.71 -16.10 9.72
C GLN A 276 14.53 -16.53 11.18
N ALA A 277 15.47 -17.25 11.75
CA ALA A 277 15.47 -17.64 13.16
C ALA A 277 15.54 -16.40 14.08
N ASN A 278 16.28 -15.37 13.68
CA ASN A 278 16.50 -14.13 14.41
C ASN A 278 15.46 -13.05 14.12
N ALA A 279 14.60 -13.26 13.13
CA ALA A 279 13.66 -12.24 12.62
C ALA A 279 12.80 -11.61 13.71
N GLY A 280 12.41 -12.38 14.74
CA GLY A 280 11.66 -11.85 15.89
C GLY A 280 12.45 -10.82 16.70
N ALA A 281 13.73 -11.06 16.91
CA ALA A 281 14.64 -10.16 17.62
C ALA A 281 14.91 -8.90 16.77
N LEU A 282 15.14 -9.08 15.47
CA LEU A 282 15.36 -8.01 14.51
C LEU A 282 14.15 -7.09 14.41
N LEU A 283 12.94 -7.64 14.26
CA LEU A 283 11.72 -6.84 14.23
C LEU A 283 11.47 -6.10 15.55
N GLN A 284 11.73 -6.72 16.71
CA GLN A 284 11.60 -6.04 18.00
C GLN A 284 12.58 -4.87 18.14
N ASP A 285 13.82 -5.04 17.69
CA ASP A 285 14.78 -3.94 17.72
C ASP A 285 14.41 -2.84 16.73
N LEU A 286 14.00 -3.20 15.50
CA LEU A 286 13.54 -2.23 14.50
C LEU A 286 12.35 -1.40 15.02
N LEU A 287 11.35 -2.04 15.65
CA LEU A 287 10.21 -1.35 16.26
C LEU A 287 10.62 -0.36 17.35
N SER A 288 11.73 -0.61 18.06
CA SER A 288 12.23 0.30 19.09
C SER A 288 12.78 1.62 18.56
N HIS A 289 13.05 1.70 17.27
CA HIS A 289 13.48 2.91 16.57
C HIS A 289 12.30 3.76 16.06
N CYS A 290 11.07 3.20 16.02
CA CYS A 290 9.90 3.94 15.60
C CYS A 290 9.54 5.04 16.59
N LYS A 291 9.21 6.22 16.07
CA LYS A 291 8.71 7.36 16.87
C LYS A 291 7.18 7.37 17.01
N THR A 292 6.50 6.54 16.25
CA THR A 292 5.04 6.41 16.20
C THR A 292 4.55 5.29 17.09
N ARG A 293 3.24 5.24 17.36
CA ARG A 293 2.62 4.20 18.21
C ARG A 293 2.40 2.88 17.49
N ALA A 294 2.41 2.88 16.17
CA ALA A 294 2.27 1.69 15.34
C ALA A 294 3.31 1.67 14.23
N ALA A 295 3.68 0.46 13.80
CA ALA A 295 4.43 0.23 12.58
C ALA A 295 3.63 -0.71 11.67
N SER A 296 3.50 -0.37 10.39
CA SER A 296 2.78 -1.19 9.42
C SER A 296 3.76 -1.85 8.45
N ILE A 297 3.47 -3.10 8.08
CA ILE A 297 4.21 -3.86 7.06
C ILE A 297 3.24 -4.71 6.26
N GLY A 298 3.38 -4.73 4.94
CA GLY A 298 2.58 -5.58 4.06
C GLY A 298 3.37 -6.77 3.55
N LEU A 299 2.77 -7.95 3.64
CA LEU A 299 3.42 -9.19 3.23
C LEU A 299 2.44 -10.12 2.52
N HIS A 300 2.94 -10.85 1.54
CA HIS A 300 2.25 -12.00 0.98
C HIS A 300 1.97 -13.03 2.07
N ALA A 301 0.80 -13.67 2.06
CA ALA A 301 0.37 -14.54 3.16
C ALA A 301 1.30 -15.72 3.46
N THR A 302 2.08 -16.16 2.46
CA THR A 302 3.09 -17.24 2.61
C THR A 302 4.50 -16.73 2.93
N HIS A 303 4.68 -15.42 3.15
CA HIS A 303 5.99 -14.85 3.45
C HIS A 303 6.53 -15.41 4.77
N PRO A 304 7.84 -15.79 4.86
CA PRO A 304 8.42 -16.39 6.06
C PRO A 304 8.28 -15.58 7.35
N LEU A 305 8.21 -14.25 7.24
CA LEU A 305 8.03 -13.37 8.39
C LEU A 305 6.60 -13.34 8.96
N VAL A 306 5.59 -13.84 8.22
CA VAL A 306 4.19 -13.82 8.68
C VAL A 306 3.99 -14.53 10.01
N PRO A 307 4.51 -15.74 10.26
CA PRO A 307 4.39 -16.40 11.56
C PRO A 307 5.07 -15.60 12.69
N VAL A 308 6.18 -14.95 12.40
CA VAL A 308 6.94 -14.14 13.37
C VAL A 308 6.13 -12.92 13.78
N ILE A 309 5.58 -12.19 12.80
CA ILE A 309 4.77 -10.98 13.05
C ILE A 309 3.48 -11.32 13.79
N LYS A 310 2.82 -12.44 13.47
CA LYS A 310 1.60 -12.89 14.16
C LYS A 310 1.82 -13.12 15.66
N LYS A 311 3.00 -13.56 16.09
CA LYS A 311 3.36 -13.68 17.52
C LYS A 311 3.35 -12.33 18.25
N MET A 312 3.50 -11.22 17.52
CA MET A 312 3.42 -9.85 18.06
C MET A 312 1.97 -9.34 18.18
N LYS A 313 0.96 -10.19 17.92
CA LYS A 313 -0.47 -9.85 18.01
C LYS A 313 -0.83 -8.56 17.26
N PRO A 314 -0.52 -8.45 15.94
CA PRO A 314 -0.80 -7.27 15.14
C PRO A 314 -2.29 -7.14 14.84
N LEU A 315 -2.73 -5.92 14.52
CA LEU A 315 -3.93 -5.73 13.72
C LEU A 315 -3.65 -6.19 12.29
N GLN A 316 -4.62 -6.84 11.65
CA GLN A 316 -4.45 -7.41 10.31
C GLN A 316 -5.48 -6.83 9.36
N TYR A 317 -5.03 -6.41 8.19
CA TYR A 317 -5.84 -5.91 7.10
C TYR A 317 -5.64 -6.81 5.88
N PRO A 318 -6.46 -7.87 5.75
CA PRO A 318 -6.33 -8.81 4.66
C PRO A 318 -6.76 -8.19 3.34
N ALA A 319 -6.02 -8.49 2.29
CA ALA A 319 -6.26 -8.06 0.94
C ALA A 319 -5.93 -9.18 -0.05
N ARG A 320 -6.25 -8.98 -1.32
CA ARG A 320 -5.90 -9.87 -2.42
C ARG A 320 -5.17 -9.11 -3.50
N VAL A 321 -4.12 -9.69 -4.03
CA VAL A 321 -3.40 -9.18 -5.19
C VAL A 321 -3.98 -9.84 -6.44
N TYR A 322 -4.24 -9.02 -7.46
CA TYR A 322 -4.70 -9.48 -8.78
C TYR A 322 -3.77 -8.95 -9.86
N ALA A 323 -3.49 -9.80 -10.84
CA ALA A 323 -3.01 -9.35 -12.14
C ALA A 323 -4.22 -8.88 -12.95
N VAL A 324 -4.09 -7.74 -13.61
CA VAL A 324 -5.12 -7.07 -14.42
C VAL A 324 -4.68 -7.13 -15.88
N CYS A 325 -5.32 -7.99 -16.67
CA CYS A 325 -4.99 -8.21 -18.08
C CYS A 325 -6.01 -7.51 -18.96
N PHE A 326 -5.59 -6.48 -19.69
CA PHE A 326 -6.49 -5.69 -20.55
C PHE A 326 -6.80 -6.37 -21.89
N GLU A 327 -5.88 -7.16 -22.47
CA GLU A 327 -5.98 -7.74 -23.81
C GLU A 327 -5.95 -9.27 -23.81
N GLY A 328 -6.28 -9.90 -22.67
CA GLY A 328 -6.26 -11.35 -22.58
C GLY A 328 -4.85 -11.96 -22.60
N GLY A 329 -3.82 -11.15 -22.35
CA GLY A 329 -2.47 -11.64 -22.15
C GLY A 329 -2.39 -12.64 -21.00
N PRO A 330 -1.38 -13.54 -20.98
CA PRO A 330 -1.23 -14.50 -19.90
C PRO A 330 -1.00 -13.76 -18.58
N PRO A 331 -1.57 -14.26 -17.47
CA PRO A 331 -1.21 -13.77 -16.14
C PRO A 331 0.27 -14.10 -15.85
N PRO A 332 0.88 -13.40 -14.89
CA PRO A 332 2.24 -13.74 -14.46
C PRO A 332 2.31 -15.20 -13.99
N ASN A 333 3.49 -15.79 -14.11
CA ASN A 333 3.74 -17.12 -13.58
C ASN A 333 3.52 -17.17 -12.05
N GLY A 334 3.29 -18.37 -11.48
CA GLY A 334 2.87 -18.57 -10.09
C GLY A 334 3.92 -18.27 -9.01
N ARG A 335 4.81 -17.28 -9.24
CA ARG A 335 5.75 -16.81 -8.22
C ARG A 335 5.03 -15.95 -7.18
N PRO A 336 5.46 -15.96 -5.90
CA PRO A 336 4.89 -15.11 -4.88
C PRO A 336 4.95 -13.63 -5.26
N VAL A 337 3.84 -12.91 -5.07
CA VAL A 337 3.74 -11.47 -5.32
C VAL A 337 3.99 -10.70 -4.02
N GLN A 338 4.92 -9.76 -4.05
CA GLN A 338 5.28 -8.95 -2.88
C GLN A 338 5.34 -7.48 -3.25
N PRO A 339 4.19 -6.82 -3.52
CA PRO A 339 4.17 -5.37 -3.69
C PRO A 339 4.54 -4.68 -2.38
N GLU A 340 5.13 -3.49 -2.46
CA GLU A 340 5.47 -2.70 -1.28
C GLU A 340 4.24 -1.94 -0.77
N ALA A 341 3.79 -2.28 0.45
CA ALA A 341 2.58 -1.69 1.04
C ALA A 341 2.67 -0.16 1.22
N ALA A 342 3.86 0.35 1.44
CA ALA A 342 4.06 1.79 1.58
C ALA A 342 3.77 2.57 0.28
N LEU A 343 3.82 1.90 -0.86
CA LEU A 343 3.55 2.48 -2.19
C LEU A 343 2.10 2.29 -2.66
N LEU A 344 1.28 1.50 -1.96
CA LEU A 344 -0.12 1.20 -2.31
C LEU A 344 -1.11 2.28 -1.84
#